data_d588b2bf0c2cc06aed495c42c7045f6c
#
_entry.id   d588b2bf0c2cc06aed495c42c7045f6c
#
_cell.length_a   1.000
_cell.length_b   1.000
_cell.length_c   1.000
_cell.angle_alpha   90.00
_cell.angle_beta   90.00
_cell.angle_gamma   90.00
#
_symmetry.space_group_name_H-M   'P 1'
#
loop_
_entity.id
_entity.type
_entity.pdbx_description
1 polymer ?
#
loop_
_entity_poly.entity_id
_entity_poly.type
_entity_poly.pdbx_seq_one_letter_code
_entity_poly.pdbx_strand_id
1 'polypeptide(L)'
;MKITLFLLLFVTFQAYSHATYSQSTRISIPRSELRVGEILDKIEAQTEYLFVYNKKSVDVRRTVNVDADNQPVSEVLDEIFNGTDIRYVMEGKNIVLTKQNEKASEIIATVQQENISVKGVVTDTKGEPIIGANVVEKGTTN
;
A
#
# COMPACT_ATOMS: atom_id res chain seq x y z
N MET A 1 -0.54 -20.98 -45.05
CA MET A 1 -1.09 -19.63 -44.83
C MET A 1 -2.11 -19.54 -43.69
N LYS A 2 -3.02 -20.51 -43.45
CA LYS A 2 -4.01 -20.40 -42.32
C LYS A 2 -3.39 -20.52 -40.91
N ILE A 3 -2.35 -21.36 -40.75
CA ILE A 3 -1.67 -21.61 -39.48
C ILE A 3 -0.81 -20.40 -39.06
N THR A 4 -0.15 -19.76 -40.03
CA THR A 4 0.65 -18.55 -39.77
C THR A 4 -0.20 -17.36 -39.33
N LEU A 5 -1.40 -17.20 -39.90
CA LEU A 5 -2.35 -16.16 -39.49
C LEU A 5 -2.88 -16.40 -38.07
N PHE A 6 -3.14 -17.66 -37.72
CA PHE A 6 -3.61 -18.03 -36.38
C PHE A 6 -2.52 -17.82 -35.30
N LEU A 7 -1.28 -18.10 -35.65
CA LEU A 7 -0.14 -17.90 -34.77
C LEU A 7 0.15 -16.41 -34.56
N LEU A 8 0.00 -15.59 -35.60
CA LEU A 8 0.12 -14.12 -35.51
C LEU A 8 -1.00 -13.53 -34.64
N LEU A 9 -2.22 -14.04 -34.77
CA LEU A 9 -3.37 -13.60 -33.97
C LEU A 9 -3.20 -13.98 -32.49
N PHE A 10 -2.60 -15.15 -32.20
CA PHE A 10 -2.32 -15.59 -30.82
C PHE A 10 -1.23 -14.77 -30.15
N VAL A 11 -0.19 -14.36 -30.88
CA VAL A 11 0.88 -13.49 -30.37
C VAL A 11 0.35 -12.09 -30.08
N THR A 12 -0.56 -11.53 -30.86
CA THR A 12 -1.16 -10.23 -30.60
C THR A 12 -2.10 -10.24 -29.40
N PHE A 13 -2.74 -11.38 -29.09
CA PHE A 13 -3.63 -11.53 -27.94
C PHE A 13 -2.87 -11.53 -26.60
N GLN A 14 -1.63 -11.96 -26.58
CA GLN A 14 -0.76 -11.95 -25.39
C GLN A 14 -0.26 -10.54 -25.04
N ALA A 15 -0.25 -9.61 -25.99
CA ALA A 15 0.28 -8.24 -25.79
C ALA A 15 -0.68 -7.30 -25.04
N TYR A 16 -1.96 -7.67 -24.83
CA TYR A 16 -2.96 -6.81 -24.19
C TYR A 16 -3.18 -7.07 -22.68
N SER A 17 -2.35 -7.92 -22.06
CA SER A 17 -2.62 -8.42 -20.70
C SER A 17 -1.96 -7.64 -19.56
N HIS A 18 -1.49 -6.44 -19.77
CA HIS A 18 -0.96 -5.59 -18.66
C HIS A 18 -1.57 -4.19 -18.66
N ALA A 19 -2.91 -4.11 -18.67
CA ALA A 19 -3.56 -2.91 -18.13
C ALA A 19 -3.33 -2.93 -16.62
N THR A 20 -2.32 -2.23 -16.18
CA THR A 20 -1.94 -2.10 -14.78
C THR A 20 -3.13 -1.55 -14.00
N TYR A 21 -3.67 -2.34 -13.08
CA TYR A 21 -4.81 -2.00 -12.20
C TYR A 21 -4.63 -0.64 -11.51
N SER A 22 -3.38 -0.17 -11.40
CA SER A 22 -2.98 1.08 -10.77
C SER A 22 -3.36 2.37 -11.52
N GLN A 23 -3.58 2.31 -12.84
CA GLN A 23 -3.89 3.51 -13.62
C GLN A 23 -5.40 3.80 -13.72
N SER A 24 -6.26 2.88 -13.31
CA SER A 24 -7.71 3.01 -13.46
C SER A 24 -8.44 3.45 -12.19
N THR A 25 -7.84 3.29 -11.03
CA THR A 25 -8.48 3.65 -9.75
C THR A 25 -8.46 5.15 -9.56
N ARG A 26 -9.66 5.72 -9.44
CA ARG A 26 -9.87 7.17 -9.34
C ARG A 26 -10.42 7.55 -7.99
N ILE A 27 -10.07 8.73 -7.52
CA ILE A 27 -10.52 9.29 -6.24
C ILE A 27 -10.97 10.72 -6.41
N SER A 28 -11.74 11.19 -5.44
CA SER A 28 -12.14 12.59 -5.34
C SER A 28 -11.83 13.10 -3.94
N ILE A 29 -11.02 14.16 -3.87
CA ILE A 29 -10.71 14.89 -2.64
C ILE A 29 -11.02 16.35 -2.92
N PRO A 30 -12.06 16.95 -2.27
CA PRO A 30 -12.40 18.35 -2.47
C PRO A 30 -11.19 19.23 -2.15
N ARG A 31 -11.08 20.35 -2.87
CA ARG A 31 -10.00 21.32 -2.65
C ARG A 31 -9.84 21.67 -1.18
N SER A 32 -8.72 21.32 -0.63
CA SER A 32 -8.40 21.50 0.79
C SER A 32 -6.90 21.48 1.03
N GLU A 33 -6.53 22.09 2.14
CA GLU A 33 -5.17 22.00 2.68
C GLU A 33 -5.16 20.89 3.74
N LEU A 34 -4.47 19.78 3.46
CA LEU A 34 -4.46 18.58 4.29
C LEU A 34 -3.03 18.12 4.56
N ARG A 35 -2.85 17.38 5.63
CA ARG A 35 -1.59 16.65 5.85
C ARG A 35 -1.49 15.49 4.88
N VAL A 36 -0.26 15.18 4.47
CA VAL A 36 0.00 14.03 3.59
C VAL A 36 -0.64 12.76 4.15
N GLY A 37 -0.49 12.48 5.46
CA GLY A 37 -1.13 11.32 6.09
C GLY A 37 -2.65 11.28 5.91
N GLU A 38 -3.34 12.41 6.09
CA GLU A 38 -4.79 12.50 5.90
C GLU A 38 -5.22 12.24 4.45
N ILE A 39 -4.36 12.62 3.49
CA ILE A 39 -4.61 12.33 2.07
C ILE A 39 -4.43 10.83 1.81
N LEU A 40 -3.36 10.21 2.34
CA LEU A 40 -3.16 8.76 2.23
C LEU A 40 -4.34 7.98 2.82
N ASP A 41 -4.81 8.36 4.02
CA ASP A 41 -5.98 7.75 4.67
C ASP A 41 -7.26 7.89 3.81
N LYS A 42 -7.44 9.04 3.13
CA LYS A 42 -8.58 9.25 2.22
C LYS A 42 -8.48 8.39 0.96
N ILE A 43 -7.28 8.16 0.45
CA ILE A 43 -7.07 7.24 -0.68
C ILE A 43 -7.39 5.81 -0.26
N GLU A 44 -6.91 5.35 0.89
CA GLU A 44 -7.21 4.02 1.44
C GLU A 44 -8.71 3.83 1.67
N ALA A 45 -9.40 4.84 2.19
CA ALA A 45 -10.84 4.78 2.43
C ALA A 45 -11.70 4.70 1.16
N GLN A 46 -11.22 5.21 0.02
CA GLN A 46 -11.93 5.22 -1.27
C GLN A 46 -11.50 4.10 -2.20
N THR A 47 -10.45 3.35 -1.86
CA THR A 47 -9.84 2.36 -2.75
C THR A 47 -9.50 1.08 -1.97
N GLU A 48 -8.97 0.09 -2.67
CA GLU A 48 -8.41 -1.11 -2.04
C GLU A 48 -6.89 -1.00 -1.81
N TYR A 49 -6.31 0.18 -2.02
CA TYR A 49 -4.89 0.39 -1.81
C TYR A 49 -4.56 0.51 -0.33
N LEU A 50 -3.34 0.07 0.02
CA LEU A 50 -2.73 0.19 1.34
C LEU A 50 -1.36 0.83 1.19
N PHE A 51 -1.08 1.85 1.99
CA PHE A 51 0.22 2.50 1.97
C PHE A 51 1.21 1.82 2.91
N VAL A 52 2.38 1.49 2.36
CA VAL A 52 3.51 0.89 3.09
C VAL A 52 4.67 1.89 3.08
N TYR A 53 5.09 2.36 4.22
CA TYR A 53 6.20 3.32 4.33
C TYR A 53 6.86 3.31 5.71
N ASN A 54 8.12 3.74 5.72
CA ASN A 54 8.81 4.00 6.99
C ASN A 54 8.50 5.43 7.46
N LYS A 55 7.92 5.56 8.67
CA LYS A 55 7.56 6.86 9.27
C LYS A 55 8.76 7.81 9.50
N LYS A 56 9.99 7.27 9.50
CA LYS A 56 11.21 8.08 9.59
C LYS A 56 11.65 8.65 8.24
N SER A 57 11.26 7.98 7.14
CA SER A 57 11.63 8.35 5.78
C SER A 57 10.59 9.28 5.14
N VAL A 58 9.30 9.10 5.45
CA VAL A 58 8.21 9.87 4.85
C VAL A 58 7.60 10.83 5.88
N ASP A 59 7.69 12.14 5.63
CA ASP A 59 7.04 13.14 6.48
C ASP A 59 5.54 13.26 6.13
N VAL A 60 4.74 12.45 6.81
CA VAL A 60 3.27 12.44 6.67
C VAL A 60 2.59 13.63 7.34
N ARG A 61 3.32 14.44 8.11
CA ARG A 61 2.77 15.64 8.79
C ARG A 61 2.85 16.89 7.93
N ARG A 62 3.62 16.85 6.84
CA ARG A 62 3.71 17.94 5.88
C ARG A 62 2.33 18.24 5.30
N THR A 63 1.97 19.53 5.28
CA THR A 63 0.70 19.99 4.72
C THR A 63 0.87 20.33 3.24
N VAL A 64 -0.10 19.94 2.44
CA VAL A 64 -0.16 20.22 1.00
C VAL A 64 -1.58 20.61 0.58
N ASN A 65 -1.69 21.42 -0.45
CA ASN A 65 -2.97 21.66 -1.11
C ASN A 65 -3.28 20.51 -2.05
N VAL A 66 -4.49 19.98 -1.99
CA VAL A 66 -4.98 18.92 -2.88
C VAL A 66 -6.33 19.34 -3.45
N ASP A 67 -6.55 19.04 -4.73
CA ASP A 67 -7.82 19.26 -5.43
C ASP A 67 -7.97 18.16 -6.47
N ALA A 68 -8.60 17.07 -6.11
CA ALA A 68 -8.75 15.90 -6.97
C ALA A 68 -10.25 15.67 -7.25
N ASP A 69 -10.65 15.83 -8.50
CA ASP A 69 -11.98 15.49 -8.96
C ASP A 69 -11.91 14.34 -9.96
N ASN A 70 -12.29 13.14 -9.50
CA ASN A 70 -12.25 11.92 -10.30
C ASN A 70 -10.86 11.71 -10.96
N GLN A 71 -9.77 11.96 -10.22
CA GLN A 71 -8.40 11.82 -10.69
C GLN A 71 -7.82 10.44 -10.41
N PRO A 72 -6.94 9.90 -11.27
CA PRO A 72 -6.17 8.69 -10.96
C PRO A 72 -5.35 8.87 -9.68
N VAL A 73 -5.28 7.81 -8.86
CA VAL A 73 -4.46 7.84 -7.63
C VAL A 73 -3.00 8.20 -7.92
N SER A 74 -2.45 7.73 -9.04
CA SER A 74 -1.09 8.05 -9.46
C SER A 74 -0.86 9.55 -9.65
N GLU A 75 -1.80 10.24 -10.30
CA GLU A 75 -1.69 11.70 -10.53
C GLU A 75 -1.72 12.48 -9.21
N VAL A 76 -2.61 12.08 -8.29
CA VAL A 76 -2.67 12.70 -6.96
C VAL A 76 -1.38 12.47 -6.18
N LEU A 77 -0.79 11.26 -6.25
CA LEU A 77 0.50 10.97 -5.62
C LEU A 77 1.64 11.76 -6.26
N ASP A 78 1.65 11.88 -7.58
CA ASP A 78 2.64 12.70 -8.28
C ASP A 78 2.57 14.17 -7.84
N GLU A 79 1.37 14.71 -7.66
CA GLU A 79 1.15 16.08 -7.20
C GLU A 79 1.63 16.28 -5.76
N ILE A 80 1.21 15.43 -4.82
CA ILE A 80 1.54 15.61 -3.40
C ILE A 80 3.01 15.32 -3.08
N PHE A 81 3.71 14.52 -3.89
CA PHE A 81 5.14 14.23 -3.72
C PHE A 81 6.04 15.01 -4.68
N ASN A 82 5.47 15.87 -5.53
CA ASN A 82 6.25 16.73 -6.40
C ASN A 82 7.23 17.60 -5.60
N GLY A 83 8.47 17.67 -6.08
CA GLY A 83 9.55 18.44 -5.44
C GLY A 83 10.09 17.83 -4.14
N THR A 84 9.70 16.59 -3.79
CA THR A 84 10.25 15.84 -2.66
C THR A 84 11.21 14.75 -3.12
N ASP A 85 11.94 14.13 -2.19
CA ASP A 85 12.78 12.96 -2.42
C ASP A 85 12.00 11.62 -2.31
N ILE A 86 10.67 11.69 -2.19
CA ILE A 86 9.81 10.52 -2.07
C ILE A 86 9.40 10.03 -3.45
N ARG A 87 9.49 8.71 -3.63
CA ARG A 87 8.95 7.96 -4.76
C ARG A 87 7.94 6.96 -4.28
N TYR A 88 7.05 6.53 -5.14
CA TYR A 88 6.14 5.44 -4.86
C TYR A 88 6.27 4.33 -5.90
N VAL A 89 5.99 3.11 -5.46
CA VAL A 89 5.90 1.92 -6.31
C VAL A 89 4.57 1.25 -5.99
N MET A 90 3.80 0.95 -7.02
CA MET A 90 2.54 0.21 -6.89
C MET A 90 2.77 -1.27 -7.13
N GLU A 91 2.54 -2.10 -6.12
CA GLU A 91 2.65 -3.56 -6.17
C GLU A 91 1.32 -4.18 -5.76
N GLY A 92 0.49 -4.57 -6.74
CA GLY A 92 -0.85 -5.07 -6.50
C GLY A 92 -1.71 -4.04 -5.78
N LYS A 93 -2.11 -4.33 -4.54
CA LYS A 93 -2.86 -3.42 -3.68
C LYS A 93 -1.97 -2.55 -2.78
N ASN A 94 -0.68 -2.78 -2.77
CA ASN A 94 0.25 -2.02 -1.94
C ASN A 94 0.87 -0.86 -2.71
N ILE A 95 0.88 0.32 -2.11
CA ILE A 95 1.62 1.49 -2.58
C ILE A 95 2.77 1.73 -1.60
N VAL A 96 3.98 1.42 -2.04
CA VAL A 96 5.18 1.56 -1.22
C VAL A 96 5.80 2.93 -1.44
N LEU A 97 5.90 3.73 -0.37
CA LEU A 97 6.56 5.04 -0.41
C LEU A 97 7.99 4.90 0.09
N THR A 98 8.96 5.34 -0.72
CA THR A 98 10.39 5.25 -0.41
C THR A 98 11.09 6.55 -0.69
N LYS A 99 12.25 6.79 -0.06
CA LYS A 99 13.18 7.80 -0.55
C LYS A 99 13.86 7.34 -1.83
N GLN A 100 14.26 8.31 -2.64
CA GLN A 100 14.92 8.06 -3.95
C GLN A 100 16.14 7.11 -3.86
N ASN A 101 16.80 7.05 -2.71
CA ASN A 101 17.98 6.23 -2.45
C ASN A 101 17.67 4.89 -1.74
N GLU A 102 16.41 4.63 -1.39
CA GLU A 102 15.97 3.40 -0.72
C GLU A 102 15.31 2.45 -1.73
N LYS A 103 15.51 1.14 -1.59
CA LYS A 103 14.83 0.14 -2.43
C LYS A 103 13.49 -0.22 -1.82
N ALA A 104 12.43 -0.22 -2.62
CA ALA A 104 11.08 -0.59 -2.20
C ALA A 104 11.02 -1.98 -1.55
N SER A 105 11.77 -2.95 -2.10
CA SER A 105 11.85 -4.32 -1.57
C SER A 105 12.41 -4.40 -0.14
N GLU A 106 13.30 -3.48 0.25
CA GLU A 106 13.84 -3.43 1.61
C GLU A 106 12.80 -2.95 2.63
N ILE A 107 11.91 -2.04 2.20
CA ILE A 107 10.83 -1.53 3.06
C ILE A 107 9.76 -2.59 3.27
N ILE A 108 9.35 -3.29 2.21
CA ILE A 108 8.37 -4.39 2.32
C ILE A 108 8.89 -5.46 3.28
N ALA A 109 10.17 -5.87 3.15
CA ALA A 109 10.77 -6.84 4.04
C ALA A 109 10.81 -6.37 5.51
N THR A 110 11.08 -5.08 5.75
CA THR A 110 11.11 -4.51 7.11
C THR A 110 9.73 -4.45 7.75
N VAL A 111 8.71 -4.08 6.98
CA VAL A 111 7.32 -4.00 7.48
C VAL A 111 6.74 -5.39 7.77
N GLN A 112 7.11 -6.40 6.98
CA GLN A 112 6.72 -7.79 7.23
C GLN A 112 7.42 -8.40 8.46
N GLN A 113 8.52 -7.82 8.91
CA GLN A 113 9.30 -8.30 10.07
C GLN A 113 9.00 -7.54 11.38
N GLU A 114 8.12 -6.56 11.41
CA GLU A 114 7.61 -6.02 12.67
C GLU A 114 6.72 -7.09 13.35
N ASN A 115 7.37 -8.09 13.95
CA ASN A 115 6.74 -8.99 14.88
C ASN A 115 6.17 -8.17 16.03
N ILE A 116 4.86 -8.04 16.08
CA ILE A 116 4.17 -7.39 17.19
C ILE A 116 4.37 -8.29 18.40
N SER A 117 5.30 -7.92 19.29
CA SER A 117 5.48 -8.63 20.55
C SER A 117 4.35 -8.27 21.50
N VAL A 118 3.36 -9.13 21.63
CA VAL A 118 2.30 -9.00 22.62
C VAL A 118 2.76 -9.70 23.90
N LYS A 119 2.88 -8.94 24.99
CA LYS A 119 3.18 -9.48 26.33
C LYS A 119 1.91 -9.42 27.17
N GLY A 120 1.59 -10.52 27.82
CA GLY A 120 0.43 -10.61 28.71
C GLY A 120 0.56 -11.79 29.66
N VAL A 121 -0.30 -11.84 30.66
CA VAL A 121 -0.42 -12.98 31.59
C VAL A 121 -1.81 -13.58 31.39
N VAL A 122 -1.87 -14.88 31.15
CA VAL A 122 -3.15 -15.62 31.09
C VAL A 122 -3.50 -16.06 32.51
N THR A 123 -4.65 -15.60 32.98
CA THR A 123 -5.15 -15.93 34.31
C THR A 123 -6.47 -16.71 34.24
N ASP A 124 -6.76 -17.49 35.27
CA ASP A 124 -8.08 -18.11 35.45
C ASP A 124 -9.15 -17.10 35.91
N THR A 125 -10.36 -17.55 36.14
CA THR A 125 -11.48 -16.72 36.62
C THR A 125 -11.29 -16.15 38.03
N LYS A 126 -10.29 -16.65 38.78
CA LYS A 126 -9.93 -16.17 40.12
C LYS A 126 -8.71 -15.22 40.08
N GLY A 127 -8.13 -15.00 38.90
CA GLY A 127 -6.97 -14.14 38.72
C GLY A 127 -5.61 -14.83 38.91
N GLU A 128 -5.58 -16.15 39.06
CA GLU A 128 -4.33 -16.90 39.22
C GLU A 128 -3.69 -17.21 37.85
N PRO A 129 -2.36 -17.09 37.69
CA PRO A 129 -1.66 -17.38 36.43
C PRO A 129 -1.81 -18.84 36.02
N ILE A 130 -2.22 -19.07 34.77
CA ILE A 130 -2.31 -20.42 34.20
C ILE A 130 -0.95 -20.80 33.62
N ILE A 131 -0.28 -21.74 34.24
CA ILE A 131 1.01 -22.27 33.78
C ILE A 131 0.76 -23.21 32.58
N GLY A 132 1.47 -22.97 31.46
CA GLY A 132 1.37 -23.83 30.27
C GLY A 132 0.19 -23.51 29.35
N ALA A 133 -0.47 -22.36 29.53
CA ALA A 133 -1.46 -21.87 28.57
C ALA A 133 -0.83 -21.61 27.19
N ASN A 134 -1.41 -22.22 26.16
CA ASN A 134 -1.00 -21.95 24.78
C ASN A 134 -1.87 -20.82 24.22
N VAL A 135 -1.23 -19.73 23.81
CA VAL A 135 -1.90 -18.57 23.18
C VAL A 135 -1.64 -18.62 21.69
N VAL A 136 -2.68 -18.72 20.90
CA VAL A 136 -2.60 -18.76 19.43
C VAL A 136 -3.28 -17.53 18.86
N GLU A 137 -2.64 -16.89 17.89
CA GLU A 137 -3.22 -15.78 17.16
C GLU A 137 -4.38 -16.28 16.29
N LYS A 138 -5.56 -15.67 16.44
CA LYS A 138 -6.75 -16.07 15.67
C LYS A 138 -6.58 -15.69 14.21
N GLY A 139 -6.50 -16.69 13.34
CA GLY A 139 -6.41 -16.51 11.88
C GLY A 139 -5.04 -16.80 11.29
N THR A 140 -4.08 -17.26 12.08
CA THR A 140 -2.78 -17.76 11.61
C THR A 140 -2.64 -19.25 11.88
N THR A 141 -1.81 -19.91 11.09
CA THR A 141 -1.44 -21.34 11.25
C THR A 141 -0.09 -21.52 11.97
N ASN A 142 0.36 -20.51 12.68
CA ASN A 142 1.64 -20.53 13.38
C ASN A 142 1.48 -21.02 14.81
#